data_2093dfc5e18b868a606a2d07997aa470
#
_entry.id   2093dfc5e18b868a606a2d07997aa470
#
_cell.length_a   1.000
_cell.length_b   1.000
_cell.length_c   1.000
_cell.angle_alpha   90.00
_cell.angle_beta   90.00
_cell.angle_gamma   90.00
#
_symmetry.space_group_name_H-M   'P 1'
#
loop_
_entity.id
_entity.type
_entity.pdbx_description
1 polymer ?
#
loop_
_entity_poly.entity_id
_entity_poly.type
_entity_poly.pdbx_seq_one_letter_code
_entity_poly.pdbx_strand_id
1 'polypeptide(L)'
;MIRNPIPWPNGARCAACVTFDMDADSLIHIAYPDDGHSRVSAISMLQYGPRVAIPRIVETYRQLAIRQTFFIPAWCIEHYPEAIETILRGGHEIAHHGYLH
;
A
#
# COMPACT_ATOMS: atom_id res chain seq x y z
N MET A 1 28.54 -5.98 -14.13
CA MET A 1 28.75 -4.57 -13.75
C MET A 1 28.19 -3.67 -14.86
N ILE A 2 27.30 -2.76 -14.54
CA ILE A 2 26.71 -1.83 -15.52
C ILE A 2 27.79 -0.84 -15.93
N ARG A 3 28.15 -0.84 -17.22
CA ARG A 3 29.21 0.05 -17.75
C ARG A 3 28.70 1.46 -18.09
N ASN A 4 27.39 1.63 -18.23
CA ASN A 4 26.70 2.90 -18.49
C ASN A 4 25.70 3.16 -17.35
N PRO A 5 26.10 3.82 -16.26
CA PRO A 5 25.14 4.18 -15.22
C PRO A 5 24.09 5.14 -15.78
N ILE A 6 22.83 4.92 -15.39
CA ILE A 6 21.73 5.81 -15.76
C ILE A 6 22.01 7.19 -15.16
N PRO A 7 21.96 8.27 -15.97
CA PRO A 7 22.08 9.62 -15.44
C PRO A 7 20.82 9.96 -14.63
N TRP A 8 20.95 9.99 -13.33
CA TRP A 8 19.86 10.40 -12.44
C TRP A 8 19.63 11.92 -12.50
N PRO A 9 18.37 12.38 -12.37
CA PRO A 9 18.06 13.81 -12.30
C PRO A 9 18.86 14.52 -11.21
N ASN A 10 19.15 15.81 -11.43
CA ASN A 10 19.83 16.69 -10.47
C ASN A 10 21.19 16.20 -9.98
N GLY A 11 21.90 15.39 -10.76
CA GLY A 11 23.21 14.87 -10.40
C GLY A 11 23.20 13.85 -9.26
N ALA A 12 22.06 13.26 -8.96
CA ALA A 12 21.96 12.22 -7.93
C ALA A 12 22.80 11.00 -8.29
N ARG A 13 23.41 10.36 -7.31
CA ARG A 13 24.24 9.17 -7.50
C ARG A 13 23.41 7.88 -7.52
N CYS A 14 22.25 7.89 -6.92
CA CYS A 14 21.29 6.78 -6.86
C CYS A 14 19.88 7.33 -6.65
N ALA A 15 18.90 6.46 -6.86
CA ALA A 15 17.51 6.69 -6.47
C ALA A 15 17.03 5.51 -5.62
N ALA A 16 16.20 5.80 -4.63
CA ALA A 16 15.51 4.80 -3.82
C ALA A 16 14.01 4.99 -3.98
N CYS A 17 13.29 3.89 -4.11
CA CYS A 17 11.84 3.86 -4.11
C CYS A 17 11.38 3.06 -2.90
N VAL A 18 10.43 3.62 -2.16
CA VAL A 18 9.77 2.91 -1.04
C VAL A 18 8.34 2.64 -1.45
N THR A 19 7.94 1.39 -1.35
CA THR A 19 6.59 0.95 -1.73
C THR A 19 5.97 0.10 -0.64
N PHE A 20 4.65 0.11 -0.57
CA PHE A 20 3.86 -0.77 0.28
C PHE A 20 2.68 -1.34 -0.50
N ASP A 21 2.40 -2.61 -0.26
CA ASP A 21 1.21 -3.26 -0.75
C ASP A 21 0.14 -3.23 0.36
N MET A 22 -1.08 -2.80 0.04
CA MET A 22 -2.19 -2.76 0.98
C MET A 22 -3.27 -3.74 0.55
N ASP A 23 -3.02 -5.02 0.75
CA ASP A 23 -3.93 -6.09 0.33
C ASP A 23 -5.10 -6.31 1.29
N ALA A 24 -4.91 -5.94 2.55
CA ALA A 24 -5.92 -6.10 3.60
C ALA A 24 -6.53 -7.53 3.59
N ASP A 25 -7.82 -7.61 3.81
CA ASP A 25 -8.55 -8.87 3.79
C ASP A 25 -9.04 -9.31 2.40
N SER A 26 -8.66 -8.60 1.32
CA SER A 26 -8.89 -9.08 -0.05
C SER A 26 -8.29 -10.47 -0.27
N LEU A 27 -7.16 -10.76 0.36
CA LEU A 27 -6.48 -12.06 0.29
C LEU A 27 -7.34 -13.23 0.80
N ILE A 28 -8.20 -12.98 1.79
CA ILE A 28 -9.11 -14.01 2.31
C ILE A 28 -10.17 -14.37 1.25
N HIS A 29 -10.65 -13.41 0.50
CA HIS A 29 -11.64 -13.63 -0.56
C HIS A 29 -11.05 -14.39 -1.75
N ILE A 30 -9.74 -14.26 -2.01
CA ILE A 30 -9.04 -15.06 -3.01
C ILE A 30 -8.84 -16.50 -2.51
N ALA A 31 -8.31 -16.63 -1.28
CA ALA A 31 -7.97 -17.95 -0.73
C ALA A 31 -9.21 -18.79 -0.40
N TYR A 32 -10.34 -18.14 -0.09
CA TYR A 32 -11.56 -18.78 0.38
C TYR A 32 -12.79 -18.10 -0.27
N PRO A 33 -13.01 -18.29 -1.57
CA PRO A 33 -14.06 -17.57 -2.30
C PRO A 33 -15.46 -17.86 -1.79
N ASP A 34 -15.71 -19.08 -1.26
CA ASP A 34 -17.04 -19.50 -0.80
C ASP A 34 -17.34 -19.13 0.65
N ASP A 35 -16.34 -19.17 1.53
CA ASP A 35 -16.52 -19.02 2.98
C ASP A 35 -15.62 -17.95 3.63
N GLY A 36 -14.90 -17.17 2.83
CA GLY A 36 -13.98 -16.14 3.32
C GLY A 36 -14.62 -15.18 4.33
N HIS A 37 -15.86 -14.78 4.07
CA HIS A 37 -16.63 -13.89 4.93
C HIS A 37 -16.89 -14.43 6.36
N SER A 38 -16.85 -15.75 6.54
CA SER A 38 -17.04 -16.40 7.85
C SER A 38 -15.76 -16.48 8.68
N ARG A 39 -14.59 -16.16 8.08
CA ARG A 39 -13.28 -16.25 8.73
C ARG A 39 -12.94 -15.01 9.55
N VAL A 40 -13.80 -14.69 10.51
CA VAL A 40 -13.79 -13.44 11.28
C VAL A 40 -12.45 -13.13 11.91
N SER A 41 -11.77 -14.14 12.47
CA SER A 41 -10.45 -13.94 13.10
C SER A 41 -9.39 -13.49 12.09
N ALA A 42 -9.33 -14.13 10.93
CA ALA A 42 -8.37 -13.78 9.87
C ALA A 42 -8.67 -12.38 9.30
N ILE A 43 -9.94 -12.10 9.00
CA ILE A 43 -10.40 -10.80 8.54
C ILE A 43 -10.00 -9.71 9.55
N SER A 44 -10.31 -9.90 10.82
CA SER A 44 -10.00 -8.93 11.89
C SER A 44 -8.50 -8.64 11.97
N MET A 45 -7.66 -9.66 11.82
CA MET A 45 -6.21 -9.50 11.85
C MET A 45 -5.71 -8.72 10.62
N LEU A 46 -6.22 -9.01 9.43
CA LEU A 46 -5.81 -8.35 8.19
C LEU A 46 -6.32 -6.90 8.08
N GLN A 47 -7.44 -6.58 8.72
CA GLN A 47 -7.95 -5.21 8.81
C GLN A 47 -7.07 -4.27 9.64
N TYR A 48 -6.11 -4.80 10.39
CA TYR A 48 -5.09 -3.98 11.04
C TYR A 48 -4.35 -3.10 10.02
N GLY A 49 -4.07 -3.63 8.81
CA GLY A 49 -3.41 -2.89 7.74
C GLY A 49 -4.07 -1.55 7.46
N PRO A 50 -5.26 -1.52 6.86
CA PRO A 50 -5.93 -0.28 6.48
C PRO A 50 -6.34 0.58 7.68
N ARG A 51 -6.71 0.00 8.82
CA ARG A 51 -7.25 0.76 9.95
C ARG A 51 -6.21 1.33 10.89
N VAL A 52 -5.06 0.66 11.04
CA VAL A 52 -4.03 1.05 12.02
C VAL A 52 -2.68 1.28 11.38
N ALA A 53 -2.22 0.36 10.51
CA ALA A 53 -0.89 0.49 9.94
C ALA A 53 -0.78 1.67 8.97
N ILE A 54 -1.76 1.89 8.09
CA ILE A 54 -1.74 2.99 7.13
C ILE A 54 -1.57 4.37 7.82
N PRO A 55 -2.38 4.77 8.80
CA PRO A 55 -2.17 6.05 9.50
C PRO A 55 -0.78 6.17 10.13
N ARG A 56 -0.26 5.09 10.71
CA ARG A 56 1.07 5.08 11.32
C ARG A 56 2.20 5.20 10.30
N ILE A 57 2.09 4.49 9.17
CA ILE A 57 3.06 4.56 8.07
C ILE A 57 3.09 5.97 7.50
N VAL A 58 1.93 6.52 7.14
CA VAL A 58 1.81 7.88 6.57
C VAL A 58 2.41 8.93 7.52
N GLU A 59 2.10 8.85 8.81
CA GLU A 59 2.69 9.79 9.80
C GLU A 59 4.21 9.64 9.92
N THR A 60 4.72 8.41 9.93
CA THR A 60 6.17 8.17 9.98
C THR A 60 6.87 8.78 8.78
N TYR A 61 6.34 8.58 7.57
CA TYR A 61 6.94 9.09 6.35
C TYR A 61 6.76 10.61 6.18
N ARG A 62 5.70 11.18 6.76
CA ARG A 62 5.55 12.63 6.89
C ARG A 62 6.69 13.23 7.72
N GLN A 63 7.03 12.62 8.85
CA GLN A 63 8.14 13.06 9.70
C GLN A 63 9.51 12.96 9.01
N LEU A 64 9.67 11.97 8.13
CA LEU A 64 10.89 11.76 7.35
C LEU A 64 10.93 12.58 6.05
N ALA A 65 9.86 13.30 5.72
CA ALA A 65 9.68 14.02 4.46
C ALA A 65 9.89 13.13 3.21
N ILE A 66 9.48 11.87 3.30
CA ILE A 66 9.59 10.87 2.22
C ILE A 66 8.20 10.62 1.64
N ARG A 67 8.11 10.60 0.32
CA ARG A 67 6.95 10.12 -0.41
C ARG A 67 7.16 8.68 -0.83
N GLN A 68 6.08 7.95 -0.93
CA GLN A 68 6.10 6.54 -1.28
C GLN A 68 4.90 6.20 -2.17
N THR A 69 4.96 5.03 -2.80
CA THR A 69 3.88 4.49 -3.62
C THR A 69 3.21 3.34 -2.88
N PHE A 70 1.88 3.38 -2.80
CA PHE A 70 1.06 2.28 -2.29
C PHE A 70 0.43 1.54 -3.46
N PHE A 71 0.70 0.25 -3.59
CA PHE A 71 0.01 -0.63 -4.52
C PHE A 71 -1.23 -1.18 -3.81
N ILE A 72 -2.40 -0.91 -4.38
CA ILE A 72 -3.68 -1.19 -3.70
C ILE A 72 -4.64 -1.89 -4.65
N PRO A 73 -5.16 -3.08 -4.30
CA PRO A 73 -6.24 -3.71 -5.03
C PRO A 73 -7.47 -2.81 -5.08
N ALA A 74 -8.18 -2.79 -6.20
CA ALA A 74 -9.36 -1.93 -6.36
C ALA A 74 -10.46 -2.27 -5.33
N TRP A 75 -10.59 -3.53 -4.96
CA TRP A 75 -11.46 -3.97 -3.88
C TRP A 75 -11.15 -3.25 -2.56
N CYS A 76 -9.88 -3.09 -2.22
CA CYS A 76 -9.48 -2.38 -1.00
C CYS A 76 -9.80 -0.88 -1.07
N ILE A 77 -9.72 -0.27 -2.27
CA ILE A 77 -10.12 1.12 -2.47
C ILE A 77 -11.60 1.32 -2.15
N GLU A 78 -12.45 0.38 -2.58
CA GLU A 78 -13.90 0.42 -2.35
C GLU A 78 -14.27 0.18 -0.88
N HIS A 79 -13.52 -0.70 -0.18
CA HIS A 79 -13.86 -1.13 1.18
C HIS A 79 -13.19 -0.32 2.30
N TYR A 80 -12.09 0.39 1.98
CA TYR A 80 -11.32 1.18 2.94
C TYR A 80 -11.08 2.62 2.48
N PRO A 81 -12.13 3.39 2.12
CA PRO A 81 -11.97 4.74 1.59
C PRO A 81 -11.21 5.68 2.54
N GLU A 82 -11.35 5.52 3.86
CA GLU A 82 -10.65 6.32 4.85
C GLU A 82 -9.13 6.13 4.80
N ALA A 83 -8.67 4.90 4.57
CA ALA A 83 -7.24 4.62 4.37
C ALA A 83 -6.73 5.27 3.09
N ILE A 84 -7.50 5.22 2.01
CA ILE A 84 -7.18 5.85 0.74
C ILE A 84 -7.05 7.37 0.91
N GLU A 85 -8.01 8.01 1.56
CA GLU A 85 -7.94 9.44 1.86
C GLU A 85 -6.71 9.80 2.69
N THR A 86 -6.36 8.98 3.68
CA THR A 86 -5.18 9.18 4.51
C THR A 86 -3.89 9.15 3.69
N ILE A 87 -3.76 8.19 2.78
CA ILE A 87 -2.63 8.07 1.85
C ILE A 87 -2.54 9.31 0.95
N LEU A 88 -3.64 9.71 0.33
CA LEU A 88 -3.70 10.84 -0.59
C LEU A 88 -3.40 12.17 0.12
N ARG A 89 -3.96 12.40 1.31
CA ARG A 89 -3.67 13.60 2.13
C ARG A 89 -2.20 13.65 2.57
N GLY A 90 -1.55 12.49 2.74
CA GLY A 90 -0.12 12.39 2.99
C GLY A 90 0.76 12.74 1.78
N GLY A 91 0.16 12.97 0.60
CA GLY A 91 0.87 13.27 -0.63
C GLY A 91 1.59 12.08 -1.24
N HIS A 92 1.15 10.86 -0.91
CA HIS A 92 1.67 9.62 -1.45
C HIS A 92 0.97 9.24 -2.76
N GLU A 93 1.64 8.40 -3.54
CA GLU A 93 1.09 7.87 -4.79
C GLU A 93 0.31 6.58 -4.53
N ILE A 94 -0.77 6.38 -5.28
CA ILE A 94 -1.50 5.11 -5.34
C ILE A 94 -1.30 4.49 -6.71
N ALA A 95 -0.93 3.22 -6.72
CA ALA A 95 -0.72 2.42 -7.91
C ALA A 95 -1.64 1.19 -7.90
N HIS A 96 -1.89 0.67 -9.09
CA HIS A 96 -2.79 -0.46 -9.30
C HIS A 96 -2.18 -1.78 -8.83
N HIS A 97 -2.99 -2.63 -8.20
CA HIS A 97 -2.59 -3.96 -7.73
C HIS A 97 -3.67 -5.03 -7.99
N GLY A 98 -4.22 -5.04 -9.20
CA GLY A 98 -5.35 -5.91 -9.54
C GLY A 98 -6.67 -5.46 -8.90
N TYR A 99 -7.71 -6.31 -8.98
CA TYR A 99 -8.98 -6.05 -8.31
C TYR A 99 -8.96 -6.58 -6.87
N LEU A 100 -8.74 -7.88 -6.68
CA LEU A 100 -8.57 -8.49 -5.35
C LEU A 100 -7.09 -8.58 -4.95
N HIS A 101 -6.23 -8.91 -5.92
CA HIS A 101 -4.77 -8.96 -5.80
C HIS A 101 -4.14 -9.16 -7.19
#